data_7791a7557740220091ea61bae79bbfd0
#
_entry.id   7791a7557740220091ea61bae79bbfd0
#
_cell.length_a   1.000
_cell.length_b   1.000
_cell.length_c   1.000
_cell.angle_alpha   90.00
_cell.angle_beta   90.00
_cell.angle_gamma   90.00
#
_symmetry.space_group_name_H-M   'P 1'
#
loop_
_entity.id
_entity.type
_entity.pdbx_description
1 polymer ?
#
loop_
_entity_poly.entity_id
_entity_poly.type
_entity_poly.pdbx_seq_one_letter_code
_entity_poly.pdbx_strand_id
1 'polypeptide(L)'
;MHRRHVFALWLAPSSGLVALYTAGCRLRLCKGAYKEPPDIAFPAKSDVDANYVRLMKGILPSGIYHGIATHDPKMIDATKHFVAQNNISKDAFEFQMLYGIRTDLQKQLVKEGYRMRVYIPYGRDWFPYFMRRLAERPANMFFFVKNFFRG
;
A
#
# COMPACT_ATOMS: atom_id res chain seq x y z
N MET A 1 5.76 -23.96 0.47
CA MET A 1 6.13 -23.07 -0.65
C MET A 1 6.18 -21.63 -0.13
N HIS A 2 7.38 -21.12 0.22
CA HIS A 2 7.56 -19.80 0.81
C HIS A 2 7.34 -18.74 -0.27
N ARG A 3 6.20 -18.06 -0.24
CA ARG A 3 5.91 -16.96 -1.15
C ARG A 3 6.69 -15.73 -0.71
N ARG A 4 7.79 -15.44 -1.38
CA ARG A 4 8.61 -14.25 -1.13
C ARG A 4 7.81 -13.02 -1.58
N HIS A 5 7.43 -12.17 -0.63
CA HIS A 5 6.93 -10.83 -0.93
C HIS A 5 8.12 -9.89 -1.00
N VAL A 6 8.35 -9.30 -2.15
CA VAL A 6 9.36 -8.25 -2.30
C VAL A 6 8.66 -6.91 -2.09
N PHE A 7 9.23 -6.09 -1.23
CA PHE A 7 8.74 -4.74 -0.99
C PHE A 7 9.31 -3.81 -2.05
N ALA A 8 8.47 -3.27 -2.92
CA ALA A 8 8.86 -2.20 -3.81
C ALA A 8 8.74 -0.88 -3.05
N LEU A 9 9.83 -0.50 -2.39
CA LEU A 9 9.97 0.79 -1.75
C LEU A 9 10.55 1.81 -2.75
N TRP A 10 10.02 3.00 -2.83
CA TRP A 10 10.63 4.31 -3.08
C TRP A 10 11.58 4.49 -4.28
N LEU A 11 12.15 3.47 -4.85
CA LEU A 11 13.29 3.59 -5.73
C LEU A 11 12.91 4.24 -7.07
N ALA A 12 13.59 5.31 -7.37
CA ALA A 12 13.62 5.96 -8.67
C ALA A 12 14.21 4.99 -9.64
N PRO A 13 14.54 4.17 -10.21
CA PRO A 13 14.38 3.64 -11.55
C PRO A 13 13.43 2.45 -11.63
N SER A 14 12.47 2.59 -12.52
CA SER A 14 11.50 1.57 -12.91
C SER A 14 12.11 0.23 -13.42
N SER A 15 13.38 0.21 -13.75
CA SER A 15 14.08 -0.97 -14.29
C SER A 15 14.14 -2.15 -13.31
N GLY A 16 14.39 -1.92 -12.03
CA GLY A 16 14.42 -2.99 -11.02
C GLY A 16 13.04 -3.61 -10.76
N LEU A 17 11.98 -2.80 -10.82
CA LEU A 17 10.61 -3.29 -10.66
C LEU A 17 10.19 -4.17 -11.83
N VAL A 18 10.53 -3.76 -13.06
CA VAL A 18 10.28 -4.53 -14.27
C VAL A 18 10.93 -5.91 -14.18
N ALA A 19 12.19 -5.97 -13.79
CA ALA A 19 12.90 -7.24 -13.61
C ALA A 19 12.23 -8.17 -12.59
N LEU A 20 11.70 -7.61 -11.48
CA LEU A 20 11.04 -8.40 -10.43
C LEU A 20 9.70 -9.01 -10.90
N TYR A 21 8.84 -8.26 -11.57
CA TYR A 21 7.58 -8.85 -12.03
C TYR A 21 7.78 -9.73 -13.28
N THR A 22 8.76 -9.44 -14.13
CA THR A 22 9.14 -10.34 -15.22
C THR A 22 9.66 -11.69 -14.69
N ALA A 23 10.34 -11.69 -13.54
CA ALA A 23 10.72 -12.89 -12.81
C ALA A 23 9.57 -13.61 -12.08
N GLY A 24 8.32 -13.18 -12.26
CA GLY A 24 7.15 -13.78 -11.61
C GLY A 24 7.01 -13.46 -10.12
N CYS A 25 7.72 -12.46 -9.61
CA CYS A 25 7.68 -12.11 -8.20
C CYS A 25 6.39 -11.36 -7.83
N ARG A 26 5.77 -11.78 -6.72
CA ARG A 26 4.67 -11.01 -6.11
C ARG A 26 5.23 -9.77 -5.43
N LEU A 27 4.66 -8.62 -5.73
CA LEU A 27 5.09 -7.34 -5.17
C LEU A 27 4.05 -6.81 -4.19
N ARG A 28 4.55 -6.10 -3.18
CA ARG A 28 3.75 -5.25 -2.32
C ARG A 28 4.16 -3.80 -2.57
N LEU A 29 3.26 -3.04 -3.18
CA LEU A 29 3.48 -1.62 -3.42
C LEU A 29 3.01 -0.82 -2.21
N CYS A 30 3.91 -0.02 -1.62
CA CYS A 30 3.58 0.89 -0.54
C CYS A 30 4.32 2.23 -0.71
N LYS A 31 3.66 3.32 -0.28
CA LYS A 31 4.37 4.57 -0.06
C LYS A 31 5.28 4.36 1.14
N GLY A 32 6.54 4.65 1.02
CA GLY A 32 7.42 4.54 2.15
C GLY A 32 7.05 5.51 3.29
N ALA A 33 7.63 5.27 4.44
CA ALA A 33 7.35 6.02 5.66
C ALA A 33 8.58 6.80 6.18
N TYR A 34 9.76 6.51 5.65
CA TYR A 34 11.01 7.12 6.10
C TYR A 34 11.34 8.36 5.29
N LYS A 35 11.99 9.34 5.94
CA LYS A 35 12.65 10.46 5.27
C LYS A 35 14.02 9.98 4.82
N GLU A 36 14.07 9.45 3.61
CA GLU A 36 15.32 9.04 2.99
C GLU A 36 16.02 10.25 2.33
N PRO A 37 17.33 10.20 2.13
CA PRO A 37 18.07 11.24 1.43
C PRO A 37 17.51 11.50 0.02
N PRO A 38 17.58 12.76 -0.48
CA PRO A 38 16.96 13.14 -1.76
C PRO A 38 17.60 12.49 -3.00
N ASP A 39 18.76 11.89 -2.86
CA ASP A 39 19.43 11.11 -3.91
C ASP A 39 18.80 9.71 -4.13
N ILE A 40 18.06 9.20 -3.15
CA ILE A 40 17.42 7.88 -3.22
C ILE A 40 15.88 7.92 -3.11
N ALA A 41 15.30 9.07 -2.73
CA ALA A 41 13.84 9.21 -2.58
C ALA A 41 13.33 10.56 -3.10
N PHE A 42 12.12 10.57 -3.60
CA PHE A 42 11.46 11.81 -4.01
C PHE A 42 11.19 12.71 -2.80
N PRO A 43 11.69 13.95 -2.78
CA PRO A 43 11.51 14.87 -1.66
C PRO A 43 10.07 15.38 -1.57
N ALA A 44 9.38 15.57 -2.69
CA ALA A 44 8.03 16.08 -2.72
C ALA A 44 6.99 14.95 -2.65
N LYS A 45 5.97 15.16 -1.82
CA LYS A 45 4.85 14.19 -1.68
C LYS A 45 4.11 13.98 -2.99
N SER A 46 3.97 15.00 -3.82
CA SER A 46 3.35 14.92 -5.15
C SER A 46 4.06 13.90 -6.04
N ASP A 47 5.40 13.90 -6.02
CA ASP A 47 6.20 13.02 -6.85
C ASP A 47 6.14 11.57 -6.37
N VAL A 48 6.12 11.38 -5.03
CA VAL A 48 5.84 10.07 -4.43
C VAL A 48 4.48 9.53 -4.85
N ASP A 49 3.44 10.38 -4.81
CA ASP A 49 2.08 10.01 -5.20
C ASP A 49 2.01 9.67 -6.69
N ALA A 50 2.61 10.48 -7.56
CA ALA A 50 2.68 10.24 -8.99
C ALA A 50 3.45 8.94 -9.33
N ASN A 51 4.60 8.73 -8.68
CA ASN A 51 5.38 7.53 -8.84
C ASN A 51 4.64 6.27 -8.37
N TYR A 52 3.93 6.37 -7.24
CA TYR A 52 3.09 5.26 -6.75
C TYR A 52 2.05 4.84 -7.79
N VAL A 53 1.34 5.80 -8.38
CA VAL A 53 0.35 5.53 -9.42
C VAL A 53 1.01 4.95 -10.67
N ARG A 54 2.17 5.47 -11.09
CA ARG A 54 2.95 4.93 -12.21
C ARG A 54 3.34 3.47 -12.00
N LEU A 55 3.87 3.14 -10.81
CA LEU A 55 4.27 1.78 -10.46
C LEU A 55 3.08 0.83 -10.38
N MET A 56 1.97 1.27 -9.77
CA MET A 56 0.70 0.53 -9.71
C MET A 56 0.21 0.16 -11.11
N LYS A 57 0.19 1.12 -12.04
CA LYS A 57 -0.20 0.89 -13.44
C LYS A 57 0.74 -0.08 -14.16
N GLY A 58 2.01 -0.12 -13.78
CA GLY A 58 2.98 -1.04 -14.36
C GLY A 58 2.82 -2.49 -13.88
N ILE A 59 2.50 -2.69 -12.60
CA ILE A 59 2.43 -4.05 -12.03
C ILE A 59 1.08 -4.74 -12.20
N LEU A 60 -0.03 -4.02 -12.13
CA LEU A 60 -1.37 -4.64 -12.14
C LEU A 60 -1.71 -5.40 -13.43
N PRO A 61 -1.27 -4.97 -14.64
CA PRO A 61 -1.52 -5.72 -15.88
C PRO A 61 -0.67 -6.98 -16.05
N SER A 62 0.32 -7.22 -15.18
CA SER A 62 1.26 -8.35 -15.31
C SER A 62 0.63 -9.74 -15.18
N GLY A 63 -0.63 -9.86 -14.73
CA GLY A 63 -1.28 -11.12 -14.40
C GLY A 63 -0.79 -11.78 -13.10
N ILE A 64 0.18 -11.16 -12.41
CA ILE A 64 0.70 -11.63 -11.13
C ILE A 64 -0.11 -10.98 -10.00
N TYR A 65 -0.43 -11.75 -8.98
CA TYR A 65 -1.17 -11.26 -7.82
C TYR A 65 -0.31 -10.33 -6.94
N HIS A 66 -0.64 -9.05 -6.91
CA HIS A 66 0.09 -8.02 -6.17
C HIS A 66 -0.70 -7.47 -4.99
N GLY A 67 0.00 -6.85 -4.03
CA GLY A 67 -0.58 -6.13 -2.89
C GLY A 67 -0.45 -4.63 -3.05
N ILE A 68 -1.56 -3.91 -2.96
CA ILE A 68 -1.65 -2.45 -2.99
C ILE A 68 -1.81 -1.95 -1.55
N ALA A 69 -0.67 -1.62 -0.92
CA ALA A 69 -0.64 -1.24 0.49
C ALA A 69 -0.76 0.27 0.67
N THR A 70 -1.95 0.73 1.03
CA THR A 70 -2.22 2.16 1.23
C THR A 70 -3.46 2.40 2.10
N HIS A 71 -3.45 3.52 2.86
CA HIS A 71 -4.62 4.06 3.55
C HIS A 71 -5.11 5.35 2.90
N ASP A 72 -4.45 5.79 1.82
CA ASP A 72 -4.72 7.04 1.12
C ASP A 72 -5.87 6.84 0.12
N PRO A 73 -7.03 7.52 0.31
CA PRO A 73 -8.17 7.40 -0.59
C PRO A 73 -7.81 7.70 -2.04
N LYS A 74 -6.93 8.70 -2.29
CA LYS A 74 -6.52 9.07 -3.64
C LYS A 74 -5.84 7.92 -4.38
N MET A 75 -5.02 7.14 -3.68
CA MET A 75 -4.34 5.97 -4.27
C MET A 75 -5.31 4.82 -4.51
N ILE A 76 -6.28 4.64 -3.62
CA ILE A 76 -7.34 3.64 -3.77
C ILE A 76 -8.22 3.99 -4.97
N ASP A 77 -8.67 5.23 -5.07
CA ASP A 77 -9.52 5.69 -6.19
C ASP A 77 -8.77 5.59 -7.52
N ALA A 78 -7.50 5.99 -7.57
CA ALA A 78 -6.66 5.82 -8.75
C ALA A 78 -6.52 4.34 -9.16
N THR A 79 -6.37 3.43 -8.18
CA THR A 79 -6.30 1.99 -8.43
C THR A 79 -7.64 1.46 -8.96
N LYS A 80 -8.74 1.80 -8.31
CA LYS A 80 -10.11 1.39 -8.73
C LYS A 80 -10.42 1.86 -10.15
N HIS A 81 -10.10 3.11 -10.45
CA HIS A 81 -10.32 3.68 -11.78
C HIS A 81 -9.49 2.95 -12.85
N PHE A 82 -8.22 2.73 -12.57
CA PHE A 82 -7.33 2.03 -13.50
C PHE A 82 -7.76 0.59 -13.78
N VAL A 83 -8.12 -0.18 -12.74
CA VAL A 83 -8.55 -1.58 -12.92
C VAL A 83 -9.88 -1.67 -13.68
N ALA A 84 -10.80 -0.72 -13.45
CA ALA A 84 -12.05 -0.65 -14.19
C ALA A 84 -11.82 -0.33 -15.69
N GLN A 85 -10.96 0.65 -15.99
CA GLN A 85 -10.65 1.03 -17.38
C GLN A 85 -9.93 -0.06 -18.17
N ASN A 86 -9.16 -0.91 -17.50
CA ASN A 86 -8.35 -1.96 -18.14
C ASN A 86 -8.94 -3.37 -17.98
N ASN A 87 -10.19 -3.49 -17.51
CA ASN A 87 -10.88 -4.75 -17.29
C ASN A 87 -10.08 -5.75 -16.41
N ILE A 88 -9.30 -5.23 -15.44
CA ILE A 88 -8.55 -6.06 -14.50
C ILE A 88 -9.49 -6.57 -13.42
N SER A 89 -9.52 -7.89 -13.20
CA SER A 89 -10.36 -8.50 -12.17
C SER A 89 -10.01 -7.98 -10.78
N LYS A 90 -11.03 -7.73 -9.95
CA LYS A 90 -10.86 -7.37 -8.54
C LYS A 90 -10.18 -8.47 -7.73
N ASP A 91 -10.18 -9.70 -8.22
CA ASP A 91 -9.51 -10.86 -7.63
C ASP A 91 -8.03 -10.98 -8.04
N ALA A 92 -7.55 -10.20 -9.00
CA ALA A 92 -6.18 -10.24 -9.49
C ALA A 92 -5.17 -9.58 -8.53
N PHE A 93 -5.64 -8.84 -7.51
CA PHE A 93 -4.82 -8.14 -6.54
C PHE A 93 -5.55 -8.02 -5.18
N GLU A 94 -4.89 -7.46 -4.20
CA GLU A 94 -5.51 -7.14 -2.90
C GLU A 94 -5.11 -5.75 -2.42
N PHE A 95 -6.03 -5.06 -1.74
CA PHE A 95 -5.68 -3.91 -0.92
C PHE A 95 -5.14 -4.37 0.43
N GLN A 96 -4.19 -3.62 1.00
CA GLN A 96 -3.57 -3.95 2.27
C GLN A 96 -3.58 -2.75 3.19
N MET A 97 -4.08 -2.91 4.42
CA MET A 97 -4.13 -1.87 5.44
C MET A 97 -3.73 -2.40 6.81
N LEU A 98 -3.38 -1.51 7.71
CA LEU A 98 -3.14 -1.85 9.12
C LEU A 98 -4.46 -1.96 9.87
N TYR A 99 -4.51 -2.88 10.83
CA TYR A 99 -5.63 -3.03 11.74
C TYR A 99 -5.90 -1.73 12.51
N GLY A 100 -7.17 -1.40 12.70
CA GLY A 100 -7.60 -0.21 13.43
C GLY A 100 -7.48 1.12 12.67
N ILE A 101 -6.87 1.13 11.46
CA ILE A 101 -6.72 2.35 10.65
C ILE A 101 -7.68 2.29 9.46
N ARG A 102 -8.56 3.30 9.35
CA ARG A 102 -9.55 3.43 8.26
C ARG A 102 -10.41 2.18 8.08
N THR A 103 -10.94 1.66 9.18
CA THR A 103 -11.90 0.53 9.18
C THR A 103 -13.15 0.78 8.34
N ASP A 104 -13.58 2.05 8.24
CA ASP A 104 -14.62 2.51 7.33
C ASP A 104 -14.30 2.12 5.88
N LEU A 105 -13.10 2.48 5.44
CA LEU A 105 -12.62 2.25 4.08
C LEU A 105 -12.36 0.76 3.81
N GLN A 106 -11.85 0.02 4.81
CA GLN A 106 -11.69 -1.44 4.71
C GLN A 106 -13.01 -2.13 4.44
N LYS A 107 -14.04 -1.81 5.25
CA LYS A 107 -15.39 -2.36 5.09
C LYS A 107 -16.02 -1.99 3.75
N GLN A 108 -15.82 -0.74 3.31
CA GLN A 108 -16.30 -0.27 2.01
C GLN A 108 -15.67 -1.08 0.86
N LEU A 109 -14.35 -1.25 0.83
CA LEU A 109 -13.66 -2.00 -0.22
C LEU A 109 -14.10 -3.47 -0.29
N VAL A 110 -14.31 -4.11 0.86
CA VAL A 110 -14.87 -5.47 0.91
C VAL A 110 -16.29 -5.51 0.36
N LYS A 111 -17.15 -4.55 0.73
CA LYS A 111 -18.52 -4.44 0.19
C LYS A 111 -18.52 -4.22 -1.33
N GLU A 112 -17.54 -3.50 -1.85
CA GLU A 112 -17.36 -3.29 -3.29
C GLU A 112 -16.77 -4.51 -4.02
N GLY A 113 -16.47 -5.59 -3.31
CA GLY A 113 -15.97 -6.86 -3.86
C GLY A 113 -14.45 -6.92 -4.06
N TYR A 114 -13.68 -6.01 -3.47
CA TYR A 114 -12.22 -6.08 -3.50
C TYR A 114 -11.68 -6.99 -2.39
N ARG A 115 -10.58 -7.66 -2.66
CA ARG A 115 -9.84 -8.40 -1.63
C ARG A 115 -9.12 -7.45 -0.70
N MET A 116 -9.27 -7.66 0.59
CA MET A 116 -8.65 -6.85 1.64
C MET A 116 -7.80 -7.72 2.56
N ARG A 117 -6.54 -7.34 2.76
CA ARG A 117 -5.66 -7.92 3.78
C ARG A 117 -5.43 -6.89 4.89
N VAL A 118 -5.73 -7.29 6.10
CA VAL A 118 -5.48 -6.47 7.29
C VAL A 118 -4.25 -7.00 8.01
N TYR A 119 -3.26 -6.13 8.23
CA TYR A 119 -2.06 -6.43 8.99
C TYR A 119 -2.30 -6.13 10.46
N ILE A 120 -2.11 -7.13 11.30
CA ILE A 120 -2.27 -7.05 12.75
C ILE A 120 -0.88 -7.24 13.36
N PRO A 121 -0.26 -6.20 13.96
CA PRO A 121 0.97 -6.36 14.73
C PRO A 121 0.68 -7.29 15.90
N TYR A 122 1.55 -8.28 16.10
CA TYR A 122 1.42 -9.28 17.15
C TYR A 122 2.79 -9.57 17.78
N GLY A 123 2.80 -10.02 19.05
CA GLY A 123 4.02 -10.36 19.78
C GLY A 123 4.43 -9.28 20.77
N ARG A 124 5.57 -9.47 21.45
CA ARG A 124 6.04 -8.56 22.53
C ARG A 124 6.33 -7.15 22.05
N ASP A 125 6.79 -7.00 20.81
CA ASP A 125 7.22 -5.72 20.22
C ASP A 125 6.13 -5.05 19.36
N TRP A 126 4.88 -5.52 19.43
CA TRP A 126 3.81 -4.99 18.58
C TRP A 126 3.54 -3.50 18.84
N PHE A 127 3.59 -3.08 20.11
CA PHE A 127 3.27 -1.71 20.51
C PHE A 127 4.33 -0.70 20.03
N PRO A 128 5.65 -0.91 20.27
CA PRO A 128 6.69 -0.04 19.70
C PRO A 128 6.67 0.02 18.17
N TYR A 129 6.42 -1.10 17.49
CA TYR A 129 6.27 -1.15 16.05
C TYR A 129 5.08 -0.31 15.59
N PHE A 130 3.92 -0.49 16.22
CA PHE A 130 2.69 0.21 15.89
C PHE A 130 2.81 1.72 16.13
N MET A 131 3.40 2.12 17.25
CA MET A 131 3.65 3.53 17.59
C MET A 131 4.60 4.19 16.58
N ARG A 132 5.65 3.52 16.15
CA ARG A 132 6.52 4.04 15.08
C ARG A 132 5.73 4.27 13.78
N ARG A 133 4.89 3.33 13.37
CA ARG A 133 4.05 3.49 12.16
C ARG A 133 3.05 4.63 12.28
N LEU A 134 2.53 4.90 13.46
CA LEU A 134 1.65 6.06 13.70
C LEU A 134 2.43 7.38 13.70
N ALA A 135 3.59 7.42 14.34
CA ALA A 135 4.42 8.63 14.43
C ALA A 135 4.95 9.09 13.06
N GLU A 136 5.19 8.17 12.14
CA GLU A 136 5.62 8.47 10.77
C GLU A 136 4.57 9.23 9.94
N ARG A 137 3.31 9.25 10.41
CA ARG A 137 2.21 10.00 9.77
C ARG A 137 1.30 10.64 10.83
N PRO A 138 1.60 11.88 11.24
CA PRO A 138 0.81 12.60 12.26
C PRO A 138 -0.70 12.68 11.95
N ALA A 139 -1.07 12.73 10.68
CA ALA A 139 -2.47 12.70 10.24
C ALA A 139 -3.19 11.38 10.63
N ASN A 140 -2.46 10.26 10.71
CA ASN A 140 -3.01 8.99 11.15
C ASN A 140 -3.15 8.92 12.68
N MET A 141 -2.31 9.65 13.41
CA MET A 141 -2.37 9.74 14.88
C MET A 141 -3.67 10.39 15.35
N PHE A 142 -4.08 11.48 14.69
CA PHE A 142 -5.33 12.16 15.02
C PHE A 142 -6.57 11.28 14.77
N PHE A 143 -6.52 10.46 13.73
CA PHE A 143 -7.59 9.54 13.40
C PHE A 143 -7.68 8.37 14.39
N PHE A 144 -6.54 7.89 14.87
CA PHE A 144 -6.46 6.80 15.85
C PHE A 144 -6.97 7.24 17.21
N VAL A 145 -6.52 8.40 17.70
CA VAL A 145 -6.98 8.99 18.95
C VAL A 145 -8.50 9.21 18.92
N LYS A 146 -9.03 9.76 17.83
CA LYS A 146 -10.47 9.99 17.66
C LYS A 146 -11.31 8.71 17.66
N ASN A 147 -10.77 7.60 17.13
CA ASN A 147 -11.49 6.32 17.07
C ASN A 147 -11.31 5.49 18.34
N PHE A 148 -10.20 5.66 19.07
CA PHE A 148 -9.94 4.97 20.35
C PHE A 148 -10.89 5.43 21.46
N PHE A 149 -11.32 6.70 21.43
CA PHE A 149 -12.28 7.26 22.39
C PHE A 149 -13.75 7.14 21.97
N ARG A 150 -14.04 6.45 20.86
CA ARG A 150 -15.41 6.18 20.35
C ARG A 150 -15.83 4.71 20.45
N GLY A 151 -15.03 3.88 21.12
CA GLY A 151 -15.36 2.48 21.41
C GLY A 151 -16.17 2.33 22.69
#